data_9860e0dc2b659c4fde1a0f88ed8056bc
#
_entry.id   9860e0dc2b659c4fde1a0f88ed8056bc
#
_cell.length_a   1.000
_cell.length_b   1.000
_cell.length_c   1.000
_cell.angle_alpha   90.00
_cell.angle_beta   90.00
_cell.angle_gamma   90.00
#
_symmetry.space_group_name_H-M   'P 1'
#
loop_
_entity.id
_entity.type
_entity.pdbx_description
1 polymer ?
#
loop_
_entity_poly.entity_id
_entity_poly.type
_entity_poly.pdbx_seq_one_letter_code
_entity_poly.pdbx_strand_id
1 'polypeptide(L)'
;MANRKRSLFAVIASMVVVNLVYGVSLPLLSLVLDSQGISKTVIGLSIVAQASAGVLLAPFIPRLIMRAGPARVMQGAALLAAGTLLVLGLFQDVSLWFPLRFLMGAAAAMLWSASESVINELAAENWRGRIIGIYGSAGAAGFALGPLVLLLTGTTGLLPFVVTAGFVIAASLPLFWLGHDARARSGEAHVSLARIFRLVPHIMLLNFTYAAAVESFIAFFPLFGIHIGLGEATSLFLLTTFALGGVFLQLPLGWLADHMPRQQLLLTCILLTIVGFVIFPELIGRRLGGPVFAFTLGGIEGVIYALGMVLLGQRFRGAELAAASVLYTGMWGAGTMLGPTIIGASMDILGDQSMPYLIALIYVIYLPVFFIARRQSFAT
;
A
#
# COMPACT_ATOMS: atom_id res chain seq x y z
N MET A 1 -20.73 1.59 25.88
CA MET A 1 -20.43 0.50 24.89
C MET A 1 -20.87 0.83 23.47
N ALA A 2 -22.07 1.39 23.23
CA ALA A 2 -22.57 1.72 21.88
C ALA A 2 -21.69 2.74 21.14
N ASN A 3 -21.24 3.78 21.80
CA ASN A 3 -20.34 4.79 21.21
C ASN A 3 -19.00 4.20 20.73
N ARG A 4 -18.42 3.28 21.51
CA ARG A 4 -17.13 2.66 21.15
C ARG A 4 -17.24 1.78 19.90
N LYS A 5 -18.32 1.01 19.75
CA LYS A 5 -18.55 0.19 18.54
C LYS A 5 -18.72 1.06 17.30
N ARG A 6 -19.47 2.19 17.41
CA ARG A 6 -19.65 3.16 16.32
C ARG A 6 -18.32 3.81 15.92
N SER A 7 -17.50 4.19 16.89
CA SER A 7 -16.19 4.78 16.62
C SER A 7 -15.23 3.78 15.95
N LEU A 8 -15.21 2.51 16.39
CA LEU A 8 -14.42 1.47 15.74
C LEU A 8 -14.88 1.22 14.30
N PHE A 9 -16.19 1.16 14.07
CA PHE A 9 -16.73 1.03 12.72
C PHE A 9 -16.32 2.20 11.81
N ALA A 10 -16.41 3.44 12.31
CA ALA A 10 -16.03 4.65 11.56
C ALA A 10 -14.53 4.62 11.17
N VAL A 11 -13.66 4.21 12.09
CA VAL A 11 -12.21 4.12 11.82
C VAL A 11 -11.87 2.98 10.85
N ILE A 12 -12.54 1.83 10.96
CA ILE A 12 -12.36 0.74 10.00
C ILE A 12 -12.85 1.16 8.61
N ALA A 13 -14.00 1.84 8.52
CA ALA A 13 -14.51 2.38 7.26
C ALA A 13 -13.54 3.39 6.62
N SER A 14 -12.90 4.26 7.43
CA SER A 14 -11.91 5.19 6.91
C SER A 14 -10.69 4.51 6.30
N MET A 15 -10.29 3.34 6.84
CA MET A 15 -9.18 2.56 6.27
C MET A 15 -9.55 1.95 4.92
N VAL A 16 -10.80 1.50 4.75
CA VAL A 16 -11.31 1.10 3.43
C VAL A 16 -11.21 2.26 2.43
N VAL A 17 -11.61 3.48 2.85
CA VAL A 17 -11.53 4.68 2.00
C VAL A 17 -10.11 4.96 1.53
N VAL A 18 -9.16 5.05 2.46
CA VAL A 18 -7.75 5.34 2.11
C VAL A 18 -7.24 4.35 1.08
N ASN A 19 -7.44 3.06 1.35
CA ASN A 19 -6.91 2.01 0.49
C ASN A 19 -7.66 1.92 -0.85
N LEU A 20 -8.97 2.21 -0.88
CA LEU A 20 -9.73 2.30 -2.13
C LEU A 20 -9.18 3.44 -3.02
N VAL A 21 -8.89 4.61 -2.43
CA VAL A 21 -8.29 5.74 -3.18
C VAL A 21 -6.96 5.32 -3.80
N TYR A 22 -6.09 4.62 -3.05
CA TYR A 22 -4.83 4.12 -3.59
C TYR A 22 -5.05 3.06 -4.67
N GLY A 23 -5.93 2.09 -4.41
CA GLY A 23 -6.24 1.01 -5.35
C GLY A 23 -6.84 1.48 -6.68
N VAL A 24 -7.59 2.60 -6.66
CA VAL A 24 -8.11 3.25 -7.89
C VAL A 24 -7.05 4.15 -8.52
N SER A 25 -6.43 5.03 -7.71
CA SER A 25 -5.63 6.13 -8.26
C SER A 25 -4.33 5.65 -8.92
N LEU A 26 -3.69 4.62 -8.41
CA LEU A 26 -2.45 4.13 -8.99
C LEU A 26 -2.63 3.65 -10.43
N PRO A 27 -3.51 2.66 -10.72
CA PRO A 27 -3.71 2.20 -12.09
C PRO A 27 -4.43 3.23 -12.97
N LEU A 28 -5.45 3.94 -12.45
CA LEU A 28 -6.21 4.93 -13.24
C LEU A 28 -5.31 6.05 -13.74
N LEU A 29 -4.55 6.67 -12.84
CA LEU A 29 -3.74 7.83 -13.21
C LEU A 29 -2.57 7.42 -14.12
N SER A 30 -2.05 6.19 -13.96
CA SER A 30 -1.03 5.65 -14.89
C SER A 30 -1.60 5.46 -16.28
N LEU A 31 -2.81 4.87 -16.40
CA LEU A 31 -3.47 4.66 -17.69
C LEU A 31 -3.83 5.99 -18.39
N VAL A 32 -4.35 6.96 -17.64
CA VAL A 32 -4.70 8.28 -18.21
C VAL A 32 -3.46 9.02 -18.69
N LEU A 33 -2.37 9.03 -17.91
CA LEU A 33 -1.11 9.68 -18.31
C LEU A 33 -0.49 8.98 -19.53
N ASP A 34 -0.49 7.66 -19.59
CA ASP A 34 0.02 6.90 -20.73
C ASP A 34 -0.79 7.17 -22.01
N SER A 35 -2.12 7.27 -21.90
CA SER A 35 -3.00 7.62 -23.03
C SER A 35 -2.74 9.02 -23.60
N GLN A 36 -2.13 9.91 -22.82
CA GLN A 36 -1.67 11.23 -23.23
C GLN A 36 -0.24 11.22 -23.81
N GLY A 37 0.39 10.05 -23.92
CA GLY A 37 1.76 9.91 -24.39
C GLY A 37 2.84 10.32 -23.38
N ILE A 38 2.48 10.40 -22.08
CA ILE A 38 3.42 10.74 -21.02
C ILE A 38 4.32 9.54 -20.72
N SER A 39 5.63 9.78 -20.59
CA SER A 39 6.60 8.73 -20.31
C SER A 39 6.36 8.04 -18.95
N LYS A 40 6.70 6.75 -18.86
CA LYS A 40 6.56 5.97 -17.64
C LYS A 40 7.42 6.53 -16.50
N THR A 41 8.53 7.19 -16.83
CA THR A 41 9.35 7.95 -15.87
C THR A 41 8.51 9.04 -15.18
N VAL A 42 7.79 9.84 -15.94
CA VAL A 42 6.96 10.94 -15.42
C VAL A 42 5.78 10.38 -14.63
N ILE A 43 5.19 9.27 -15.09
CA ILE A 43 4.16 8.53 -14.32
C ILE A 43 4.72 8.12 -12.96
N GLY A 44 5.90 7.50 -12.91
CA GLY A 44 6.59 7.14 -11.67
C GLY A 44 6.87 8.36 -10.77
N LEU A 45 7.40 9.44 -11.32
CA LEU A 45 7.63 10.70 -10.59
C LEU A 45 6.35 11.29 -10.01
N SER A 46 5.21 11.13 -10.67
CA SER A 46 3.92 11.58 -10.14
C SER A 46 3.50 10.79 -8.88
N ILE A 47 3.90 9.52 -8.78
CA ILE A 47 3.71 8.69 -7.57
C ILE A 47 4.63 9.20 -6.44
N VAL A 48 5.85 9.65 -6.76
CA VAL A 48 6.73 10.30 -5.78
C VAL A 48 6.07 11.52 -5.15
N ALA A 49 5.39 12.36 -5.95
CA ALA A 49 4.66 13.52 -5.43
C ALA A 49 3.62 13.10 -4.37
N GLN A 50 2.87 12.02 -4.62
CA GLN A 50 1.90 11.48 -3.68
C GLN A 50 2.56 10.91 -2.42
N ALA A 51 3.58 10.08 -2.56
CA ALA A 51 4.26 9.43 -1.44
C ALA A 51 5.05 10.44 -0.58
N SER A 52 5.64 11.49 -1.19
CA SER A 52 6.40 12.51 -0.49
C SER A 52 5.57 13.31 0.53
N ALA A 53 4.26 13.45 0.30
CA ALA A 53 3.38 14.12 1.25
C ALA A 53 3.37 13.45 2.62
N GLY A 54 3.33 12.11 2.67
CA GLY A 54 3.40 11.35 3.92
C GLY A 54 4.68 11.63 4.70
N VAL A 55 5.81 11.69 4.01
CA VAL A 55 7.13 11.95 4.63
C VAL A 55 7.24 13.40 5.08
N LEU A 56 6.92 14.35 4.22
CA LEU A 56 7.07 15.78 4.50
C LEU A 56 6.10 16.28 5.57
N LEU A 57 4.90 15.73 5.61
CA LEU A 57 3.87 16.13 6.57
C LEU A 57 3.90 15.33 7.88
N ALA A 58 4.65 14.21 7.95
CA ALA A 58 4.76 13.38 9.13
C ALA A 58 4.98 14.15 10.45
N PRO A 59 5.87 15.19 10.54
CA PRO A 59 6.07 15.93 11.79
C PRO A 59 4.92 16.89 12.14
N PHE A 60 4.05 17.22 11.18
CA PHE A 60 2.96 18.18 11.36
C PHE A 60 1.63 17.49 11.67
N ILE A 61 1.39 16.28 11.16
CA ILE A 61 0.14 15.54 11.33
C ILE A 61 -0.21 15.31 12.80
N PRO A 62 0.70 14.86 13.70
CA PRO A 62 0.37 14.70 15.12
C PRO A 62 -0.05 16.00 15.79
N ARG A 63 0.61 17.13 15.44
CA ARG A 63 0.24 18.46 15.96
C ARG A 63 -1.16 18.87 15.50
N LEU A 64 -1.51 18.58 14.24
CA LEU A 64 -2.83 18.84 13.71
C LEU A 64 -3.89 18.01 14.43
N ILE A 65 -3.63 16.71 14.64
CA ILE A 65 -4.53 15.80 15.38
C ILE A 65 -4.72 16.28 16.83
N MET A 66 -3.65 16.71 17.51
CA MET A 66 -3.76 17.25 18.86
C MET A 66 -4.58 18.55 18.93
N ARG A 67 -4.49 19.42 17.94
CA ARG A 67 -5.19 20.72 17.90
C ARG A 67 -6.65 20.60 17.47
N ALA A 68 -6.91 19.88 16.38
CA ALA A 68 -8.24 19.80 15.77
C ALA A 68 -9.08 18.60 16.25
N GLY A 69 -8.40 17.58 16.82
CA GLY A 69 -8.98 16.28 17.14
C GLY A 69 -8.97 15.32 15.96
N PRO A 70 -8.83 14.01 16.20
CA PRO A 70 -8.70 13.00 15.13
C PRO A 70 -9.93 12.95 14.22
N ALA A 71 -11.15 13.11 14.75
CA ALA A 71 -12.37 13.09 13.97
C ALA A 71 -12.41 14.18 12.89
N ARG A 72 -12.09 15.43 13.26
CA ARG A 72 -12.08 16.55 12.30
C ARG A 72 -10.98 16.41 11.27
N VAL A 73 -9.81 15.91 11.68
CA VAL A 73 -8.70 15.64 10.76
C VAL A 73 -9.10 14.58 9.73
N MET A 74 -9.74 13.48 10.17
CA MET A 74 -10.23 12.43 9.27
C MET A 74 -11.31 12.93 8.32
N GLN A 75 -12.26 13.72 8.80
CA GLN A 75 -13.33 14.33 7.98
C GLN A 75 -12.74 15.27 6.92
N GLY A 76 -11.87 16.20 7.34
CA GLY A 76 -11.21 17.13 6.42
C GLY A 76 -10.35 16.41 5.39
N ALA A 77 -9.62 15.37 5.79
CA ALA A 77 -8.81 14.58 4.91
C ALA A 77 -9.65 13.77 3.89
N ALA A 78 -10.78 13.21 4.30
CA ALA A 78 -11.71 12.53 3.38
C ALA A 78 -12.29 13.50 2.34
N LEU A 79 -12.69 14.71 2.76
CA LEU A 79 -13.16 15.76 1.84
C LEU A 79 -12.04 16.21 0.90
N LEU A 80 -10.82 16.36 1.40
CA LEU A 80 -9.66 16.70 0.58
C LEU A 80 -9.39 15.61 -0.47
N ALA A 81 -9.44 14.33 -0.09
CA ALA A 81 -9.26 13.21 -1.02
C ALA A 81 -10.33 13.19 -2.11
N ALA A 82 -11.60 13.33 -1.73
CA ALA A 82 -12.71 13.36 -2.67
C ALA A 82 -12.63 14.58 -3.62
N GLY A 83 -12.36 15.77 -3.07
CA GLY A 83 -12.18 17.00 -3.87
C GLY A 83 -11.01 16.90 -4.84
N THR A 84 -9.88 16.34 -4.39
CA THR A 84 -8.70 16.15 -5.23
C THR A 84 -8.96 15.18 -6.38
N LEU A 85 -9.70 14.08 -6.12
CA LEU A 85 -10.12 13.14 -7.16
C LEU A 85 -10.99 13.80 -8.22
N LEU A 86 -11.97 14.63 -7.81
CA LEU A 86 -12.84 15.36 -8.74
C LEU A 86 -12.05 16.36 -9.59
N VAL A 87 -11.11 17.10 -8.98
CA VAL A 87 -10.26 18.06 -9.71
C VAL A 87 -9.33 17.33 -10.68
N LEU A 88 -8.77 16.17 -10.31
CA LEU A 88 -7.96 15.32 -11.21
C LEU A 88 -8.77 14.85 -12.42
N GLY A 89 -10.04 14.51 -12.23
CA GLY A 89 -10.92 14.10 -13.33
C GLY A 89 -11.35 15.25 -14.25
N LEU A 90 -11.51 16.47 -13.70
CA LEU A 90 -11.92 17.65 -14.46
C LEU A 90 -10.76 18.27 -15.25
N PHE A 91 -9.56 18.27 -14.68
CA PHE A 91 -8.38 18.91 -15.25
C PHE A 91 -7.30 17.85 -15.51
N GLN A 92 -7.18 17.42 -16.76
CA GLN A 92 -6.20 16.40 -17.18
C GLN A 92 -4.88 17.04 -17.61
N ASP A 93 -4.43 18.09 -16.91
CA ASP A 93 -3.13 18.71 -17.12
C ASP A 93 -2.08 18.05 -16.21
N VAL A 94 -1.03 17.51 -16.82
CA VAL A 94 0.04 16.80 -16.13
C VAL A 94 0.71 17.67 -15.07
N SER A 95 0.91 18.96 -15.35
CA SER A 95 1.56 19.90 -14.42
C SER A 95 0.72 20.08 -13.15
N LEU A 96 -0.60 20.12 -13.28
CA LEU A 96 -1.54 20.24 -12.18
C LEU A 96 -1.63 18.93 -11.37
N TRP A 97 -1.36 17.78 -12.00
CA TRP A 97 -1.47 16.50 -11.35
C TRP A 97 -0.42 16.27 -10.26
N PHE A 98 0.77 16.86 -10.36
CA PHE A 98 1.78 16.74 -9.30
C PHE A 98 1.32 17.33 -7.95
N PRO A 99 0.88 18.61 -7.87
CA PRO A 99 0.36 19.15 -6.63
C PRO A 99 -0.94 18.46 -6.17
N LEU A 100 -1.81 18.05 -7.09
CA LEU A 100 -3.02 17.30 -6.72
C LEU A 100 -2.69 15.92 -6.14
N ARG A 101 -1.73 15.18 -6.71
CA ARG A 101 -1.25 13.93 -6.12
C ARG A 101 -0.60 14.14 -4.76
N PHE A 102 0.15 15.22 -4.57
CA PHE A 102 0.68 15.58 -3.26
C PHE A 102 -0.45 15.81 -2.24
N LEU A 103 -1.49 16.56 -2.60
CA LEU A 103 -2.66 16.77 -1.74
C LEU A 103 -3.41 15.46 -1.43
N MET A 104 -3.54 14.57 -2.41
CA MET A 104 -4.12 13.24 -2.21
C MET A 104 -3.28 12.38 -1.25
N GLY A 105 -1.95 12.42 -1.38
CA GLY A 105 -1.02 11.79 -0.43
C GLY A 105 -1.11 12.39 0.98
N ALA A 106 -1.28 13.71 1.08
CA ALA A 106 -1.50 14.40 2.36
C ALA A 106 -2.80 13.96 3.02
N ALA A 107 -3.88 13.86 2.25
CA ALA A 107 -5.17 13.34 2.74
C ALA A 107 -5.05 11.90 3.26
N ALA A 108 -4.39 11.04 2.50
CA ALA A 108 -4.16 9.66 2.90
C ALA A 108 -3.31 9.55 4.18
N ALA A 109 -2.22 10.31 4.29
CA ALA A 109 -1.36 10.32 5.48
C ALA A 109 -2.11 10.82 6.72
N MET A 110 -2.94 11.85 6.59
CA MET A 110 -3.79 12.34 7.67
C MET A 110 -4.84 11.31 8.11
N LEU A 111 -5.55 10.70 7.15
CA LEU A 111 -6.53 9.64 7.44
C LEU A 111 -5.87 8.46 8.14
N TRP A 112 -4.73 7.99 7.63
CA TRP A 112 -3.98 6.88 8.20
C TRP A 112 -3.56 7.17 9.62
N SER A 113 -2.82 8.27 9.86
CA SER A 113 -2.29 8.61 11.18
C SER A 113 -3.39 8.88 12.21
N ALA A 114 -4.48 9.56 11.81
CA ALA A 114 -5.59 9.84 12.71
C ALA A 114 -6.38 8.56 13.03
N SER A 115 -6.60 7.66 12.07
CA SER A 115 -7.27 6.38 12.30
C SER A 115 -6.46 5.46 13.21
N GLU A 116 -5.14 5.38 13.04
CA GLU A 116 -4.26 4.62 13.93
C GLU A 116 -4.27 5.15 15.37
N SER A 117 -4.29 6.48 15.53
CA SER A 117 -4.37 7.08 16.89
C SER A 117 -5.65 6.68 17.60
N VAL A 118 -6.79 6.72 16.92
CA VAL A 118 -8.11 6.34 17.47
C VAL A 118 -8.18 4.83 17.74
N ILE A 119 -7.68 3.98 16.84
CA ILE A 119 -7.73 2.53 17.01
C ILE A 119 -6.87 2.11 18.22
N ASN A 120 -5.70 2.73 18.39
CA ASN A 120 -4.81 2.45 19.52
C ASN A 120 -5.42 2.86 20.87
N GLU A 121 -6.25 3.91 20.88
CA GLU A 121 -6.97 4.35 22.08
C GLU A 121 -8.19 3.45 22.38
N LEU A 122 -8.94 3.10 21.36
CA LEU A 122 -10.18 2.34 21.51
C LEU A 122 -9.95 0.84 21.66
N ALA A 123 -8.85 0.28 21.21
CA ALA A 123 -8.58 -1.14 21.29
C ALA A 123 -8.25 -1.56 22.72
N ALA A 124 -9.18 -2.34 23.36
CA ALA A 124 -8.89 -2.96 24.64
C ALA A 124 -7.78 -4.00 24.48
N GLU A 125 -6.92 -4.14 25.49
CA GLU A 125 -5.71 -4.95 25.43
C GLU A 125 -5.98 -6.42 25.07
N ASN A 126 -7.07 -6.97 25.61
CA ASN A 126 -7.53 -8.35 25.34
C ASN A 126 -8.11 -8.57 23.92
N TRP A 127 -8.48 -7.50 23.18
CA TRP A 127 -9.06 -7.56 21.83
C TRP A 127 -8.21 -6.83 20.79
N ARG A 128 -7.10 -6.24 21.21
CA ARG A 128 -6.27 -5.36 20.37
C ARG A 128 -5.82 -6.05 19.08
N GLY A 129 -5.34 -7.28 19.17
CA GLY A 129 -4.91 -8.05 18.00
C GLY A 129 -6.04 -8.29 16.99
N ARG A 130 -7.25 -8.62 17.47
CA ARG A 130 -8.42 -8.81 16.60
C ARG A 130 -8.84 -7.52 15.91
N ILE A 131 -8.85 -6.39 16.62
CA ILE A 131 -9.26 -5.10 16.07
C ILE A 131 -8.26 -4.65 15.01
N ILE A 132 -6.95 -4.78 15.27
CA ILE A 132 -5.89 -4.46 14.30
C ILE A 132 -5.97 -5.39 13.08
N GLY A 133 -6.26 -6.68 13.29
CA GLY A 133 -6.47 -7.62 12.20
C GLY A 133 -7.66 -7.24 11.30
N ILE A 134 -8.81 -6.90 11.89
CA ILE A 134 -10.00 -6.43 11.13
C ILE A 134 -9.69 -5.12 10.39
N TYR A 135 -8.99 -4.20 11.03
CA TYR A 135 -8.58 -2.92 10.42
C TYR A 135 -7.66 -3.13 9.21
N GLY A 136 -6.66 -4.00 9.33
CA GLY A 136 -5.77 -4.34 8.22
C GLY A 136 -6.48 -5.08 7.08
N SER A 137 -7.34 -6.05 7.41
CA SER A 137 -8.15 -6.77 6.40
C SER A 137 -9.13 -5.85 5.67
N ALA A 138 -9.74 -4.90 6.38
CA ALA A 138 -10.62 -3.89 5.77
C ALA A 138 -9.84 -2.98 4.79
N GLY A 139 -8.61 -2.59 5.16
CA GLY A 139 -7.71 -1.86 4.26
C GLY A 139 -7.38 -2.66 3.01
N ALA A 140 -6.96 -3.91 3.16
CA ALA A 140 -6.65 -4.78 2.03
C ALA A 140 -7.86 -4.99 1.11
N ALA A 141 -9.05 -5.17 1.66
CA ALA A 141 -10.30 -5.25 0.90
C ALA A 141 -10.60 -3.95 0.15
N GLY A 142 -10.42 -2.79 0.81
CA GLY A 142 -10.56 -1.47 0.18
C GLY A 142 -9.64 -1.31 -1.03
N PHE A 143 -8.39 -1.72 -0.88
CA PHE A 143 -7.40 -1.68 -1.96
C PHE A 143 -7.79 -2.59 -3.13
N ALA A 144 -8.20 -3.83 -2.85
CA ALA A 144 -8.61 -4.79 -3.87
C ALA A 144 -9.87 -4.36 -4.64
N LEU A 145 -10.74 -3.56 -4.03
CA LEU A 145 -11.90 -2.96 -4.69
C LEU A 145 -11.52 -1.90 -5.73
N GLY A 146 -10.33 -1.31 -5.65
CA GLY A 146 -9.91 -0.23 -6.56
C GLY A 146 -9.96 -0.62 -8.03
N PRO A 147 -9.21 -1.63 -8.48
CA PRO A 147 -9.26 -2.07 -9.88
C PRO A 147 -10.63 -2.61 -10.30
N LEU A 148 -11.42 -3.16 -9.37
CA LEU A 148 -12.80 -3.58 -9.62
C LEU A 148 -13.72 -2.38 -9.92
N VAL A 149 -13.55 -1.25 -9.22
CA VAL A 149 -14.26 -0.01 -9.55
C VAL A 149 -13.94 0.42 -10.96
N LEU A 150 -12.66 0.39 -11.35
CA LEU A 150 -12.21 0.74 -12.71
C LEU A 150 -12.77 -0.22 -13.77
N LEU A 151 -12.86 -1.50 -13.46
CA LEU A 151 -13.47 -2.50 -14.35
C LEU A 151 -14.94 -2.19 -14.65
N LEU A 152 -15.66 -1.62 -13.66
CA LEU A 152 -17.09 -1.28 -13.78
C LEU A 152 -17.33 0.11 -14.40
N THR A 153 -16.46 1.06 -14.13
CA THR A 153 -16.62 2.47 -14.57
C THR A 153 -15.85 2.79 -15.86
N GLY A 154 -14.92 1.93 -16.26
CA GLY A 154 -13.89 2.26 -17.23
C GLY A 154 -12.82 3.18 -16.64
N THR A 155 -11.87 3.58 -17.47
CA THR A 155 -10.72 4.42 -17.10
C THR A 155 -10.72 5.75 -17.84
N THR A 156 -11.71 6.01 -18.68
CA THR A 156 -11.83 7.21 -19.49
C THR A 156 -12.90 8.18 -18.93
N GLY A 157 -12.67 9.46 -19.16
CA GLY A 157 -13.61 10.51 -18.76
C GLY A 157 -13.71 10.74 -17.24
N LEU A 158 -14.80 11.35 -16.80
CA LEU A 158 -14.99 11.80 -15.41
C LEU A 158 -15.56 10.70 -14.49
N LEU A 159 -16.21 9.68 -15.07
CA LEU A 159 -16.97 8.67 -14.31
C LEU A 159 -16.16 7.95 -13.22
N PRO A 160 -14.96 7.40 -13.48
CA PRO A 160 -14.18 6.71 -12.44
C PRO A 160 -13.81 7.62 -11.27
N PHE A 161 -13.54 8.89 -11.53
CA PHE A 161 -13.23 9.88 -10.50
C PHE A 161 -14.45 10.22 -9.63
N VAL A 162 -15.61 10.45 -10.25
CA VAL A 162 -16.87 10.77 -9.54
C VAL A 162 -17.33 9.58 -8.69
N VAL A 163 -17.30 8.38 -9.25
CA VAL A 163 -17.70 7.16 -8.52
C VAL A 163 -16.76 6.92 -7.33
N THR A 164 -15.45 7.05 -7.52
CA THR A 164 -14.49 6.90 -6.42
C THR A 164 -14.67 7.97 -5.36
N ALA A 165 -14.83 9.24 -5.75
CA ALA A 165 -15.11 10.32 -4.80
C ALA A 165 -16.43 10.08 -4.04
N GLY A 166 -17.46 9.58 -4.71
CA GLY A 166 -18.73 9.19 -4.08
C GLY A 166 -18.55 8.08 -3.03
N PHE A 167 -17.75 7.05 -3.33
CA PHE A 167 -17.41 6.02 -2.35
C PHE A 167 -16.62 6.57 -1.16
N VAL A 168 -15.68 7.49 -1.41
CA VAL A 168 -14.90 8.16 -0.35
C VAL A 168 -15.85 8.94 0.57
N ILE A 169 -16.77 9.69 0.03
CA ILE A 169 -17.76 10.46 0.81
C ILE A 169 -18.68 9.51 1.58
N ALA A 170 -19.27 8.52 0.91
CA ALA A 170 -20.19 7.57 1.53
C ALA A 170 -19.55 6.79 2.70
N ALA A 171 -18.34 6.25 2.50
CA ALA A 171 -17.64 5.51 3.52
C ALA A 171 -17.04 6.40 4.62
N SER A 172 -16.96 7.72 4.42
CA SER A 172 -16.57 8.68 5.47
C SER A 172 -17.74 9.22 6.29
N LEU A 173 -19.00 8.97 5.90
CA LEU A 173 -20.15 9.37 6.69
C LEU A 173 -20.12 8.89 8.15
N PRO A 174 -19.69 7.66 8.46
CA PRO A 174 -19.56 7.23 9.85
C PRO A 174 -18.57 8.06 10.69
N LEU A 175 -17.64 8.80 10.07
CA LEU A 175 -16.71 9.67 10.79
C LEU A 175 -17.42 10.82 11.53
N PHE A 176 -18.63 11.18 11.10
CA PHE A 176 -19.45 12.17 11.81
C PHE A 176 -20.02 11.65 13.12
N TRP A 177 -19.98 10.33 13.35
CA TRP A 177 -20.36 9.71 14.62
C TRP A 177 -19.22 9.62 15.62
N LEU A 178 -17.99 9.94 15.21
CA LEU A 178 -16.83 10.02 16.11
C LEU A 178 -17.02 11.19 17.08
N GLY A 179 -17.08 10.88 18.39
CA GLY A 179 -17.10 11.89 19.44
C GLY A 179 -15.81 12.72 19.45
N HIS A 180 -15.92 13.97 19.89
CA HIS A 180 -14.80 14.93 19.95
C HIS A 180 -13.78 14.60 21.04
N ASP A 181 -14.02 13.59 21.90
CA ASP A 181 -13.28 13.31 23.12
C ASP A 181 -12.08 12.38 22.95
N ALA A 182 -11.83 11.86 21.73
CA ALA A 182 -10.65 11.06 21.46
C ALA A 182 -9.39 11.95 21.53
N ARG A 183 -8.71 11.95 22.68
CA ARG A 183 -7.44 12.66 22.88
C ARG A 183 -6.29 11.73 22.52
N ALA A 184 -5.55 12.07 21.48
CA ALA A 184 -4.32 11.36 21.14
C ALA A 184 -3.32 11.46 22.33
N ARG A 185 -3.01 10.34 22.97
CA ARG A 185 -1.90 10.25 23.92
C ARG A 185 -0.63 9.99 23.12
N SER A 186 0.15 11.02 22.90
CA SER A 186 1.53 10.88 22.42
C SER A 186 2.43 10.44 23.56
N GLY A 187 2.80 9.19 23.61
CA GLY A 187 3.92 8.73 24.42
C GLY A 187 5.21 9.02 23.65
N GLU A 188 5.92 10.06 24.03
CA GLU A 188 7.27 10.35 23.52
C GLU A 188 8.28 9.38 24.13
N ALA A 189 8.50 8.24 23.49
CA ALA A 189 9.71 7.46 23.74
C ALA A 189 10.74 7.85 22.68
N HIS A 190 11.79 8.56 23.11
CA HIS A 190 12.92 8.90 22.25
C HIS A 190 13.76 7.65 21.94
N VAL A 191 13.30 6.85 20.99
CA VAL A 191 14.06 5.69 20.46
C VAL A 191 14.73 6.11 19.17
N SER A 192 16.05 5.93 19.07
CA SER A 192 16.81 6.28 17.87
C SER A 192 16.45 5.36 16.70
N LEU A 193 15.83 5.90 15.66
CA LEU A 193 15.50 5.16 14.42
C LEU A 193 16.76 4.60 13.72
N ALA A 194 17.88 5.34 13.78
CA ALA A 194 19.13 4.87 13.21
C ALA A 194 19.68 3.62 13.95
N ARG A 195 19.48 3.54 15.28
CA ARG A 195 19.81 2.33 16.05
C ARG A 195 18.96 1.15 15.61
N ILE A 196 17.64 1.35 15.47
CA ILE A 196 16.72 0.30 15.01
C ILE A 196 17.12 -0.20 13.61
N PHE A 197 17.40 0.71 12.68
CA PHE A 197 17.84 0.34 11.33
C PHE A 197 19.09 -0.53 11.36
N ARG A 198 20.10 -0.18 12.18
CA ARG A 198 21.34 -0.96 12.32
C ARG A 198 21.13 -2.35 12.91
N LEU A 199 20.13 -2.51 13.77
CA LEU A 199 19.83 -3.81 14.41
C LEU A 199 19.10 -4.77 13.47
N VAL A 200 18.25 -4.28 12.58
CA VAL A 200 17.44 -5.11 11.67
C VAL A 200 17.38 -4.56 10.24
N PRO A 201 18.53 -4.26 9.61
CA PRO A 201 18.56 -3.64 8.29
C PRO A 201 17.86 -4.50 7.24
N HIS A 202 17.97 -5.82 7.35
CA HIS A 202 17.36 -6.78 6.43
C HIS A 202 15.82 -6.72 6.46
N ILE A 203 15.19 -6.51 7.62
CA ILE A 203 13.73 -6.39 7.72
C ILE A 203 13.28 -5.03 7.14
N MET A 204 14.06 -3.97 7.38
CA MET A 204 13.77 -2.64 6.84
C MET A 204 13.91 -2.61 5.31
N LEU A 205 15.00 -3.16 4.79
CA LEU A 205 15.23 -3.28 3.35
C LEU A 205 14.24 -4.25 2.67
N LEU A 206 13.76 -5.29 3.39
CA LEU A 206 12.68 -6.14 2.89
C LEU A 206 11.44 -5.32 2.56
N ASN A 207 11.00 -4.46 3.49
CA ASN A 207 9.80 -3.65 3.27
C ASN A 207 9.99 -2.60 2.18
N PHE A 208 11.18 -2.02 2.08
CA PHE A 208 11.55 -1.16 0.95
C PHE A 208 11.43 -1.90 -0.39
N THR A 209 12.03 -3.09 -0.48
CA THR A 209 12.01 -3.95 -1.68
C THR A 209 10.58 -4.33 -2.06
N TYR A 210 9.80 -4.78 -1.08
CA TYR A 210 8.40 -5.13 -1.27
C TYR A 210 7.57 -3.95 -1.79
N ALA A 211 7.68 -2.79 -1.15
CA ALA A 211 6.94 -1.60 -1.58
C ALA A 211 7.37 -1.13 -2.98
N ALA A 212 8.67 -1.13 -3.27
CA ALA A 212 9.18 -0.79 -4.60
C ALA A 212 8.63 -1.73 -5.67
N ALA A 213 8.51 -3.01 -5.39
CA ALA A 213 7.99 -4.02 -6.31
C ALA A 213 6.46 -3.90 -6.49
N VAL A 214 5.71 -3.96 -5.38
CA VAL A 214 4.25 -4.00 -5.43
C VAL A 214 3.62 -2.72 -5.97
N GLU A 215 4.14 -1.56 -5.57
CA GLU A 215 3.62 -0.26 -6.05
C GLU A 215 3.92 -0.06 -7.54
N SER A 216 5.09 -0.50 -8.01
CA SER A 216 5.42 -0.50 -9.43
C SER A 216 4.54 -1.46 -10.21
N PHE A 217 4.29 -2.66 -9.69
CA PHE A 217 3.41 -3.62 -10.32
C PHE A 217 2.00 -3.07 -10.47
N ILE A 218 1.42 -2.53 -9.41
CA ILE A 218 0.07 -1.97 -9.42
C ILE A 218 -0.05 -0.80 -10.40
N ALA A 219 0.95 0.07 -10.43
CA ALA A 219 0.96 1.25 -11.30
C ALA A 219 1.09 0.89 -12.79
N PHE A 220 1.95 -0.09 -13.12
CA PHE A 220 2.34 -0.35 -14.50
C PHE A 220 1.78 -1.65 -15.09
N PHE A 221 1.23 -2.55 -14.27
CA PHE A 221 0.67 -3.80 -14.81
C PHE A 221 -0.46 -3.59 -15.82
N PRO A 222 -1.42 -2.66 -15.63
CA PRO A 222 -2.44 -2.42 -16.66
C PRO A 222 -1.84 -1.97 -18.00
N LEU A 223 -0.80 -1.14 -17.98
CA LEU A 223 -0.07 -0.70 -19.18
C LEU A 223 0.64 -1.88 -19.85
N PHE A 224 1.38 -2.66 -19.06
CA PHE A 224 2.01 -3.90 -19.54
C PHE A 224 0.99 -4.83 -20.19
N GLY A 225 -0.16 -5.07 -19.53
CA GLY A 225 -1.20 -5.96 -20.04
C GLY A 225 -1.80 -5.49 -21.37
N ILE A 226 -2.02 -4.19 -21.53
CA ILE A 226 -2.50 -3.60 -22.79
C ILE A 226 -1.46 -3.82 -23.90
N HIS A 227 -0.18 -3.57 -23.62
CA HIS A 227 0.90 -3.71 -24.60
C HIS A 227 1.18 -5.15 -25.03
N ILE A 228 0.91 -6.14 -24.17
CA ILE A 228 0.97 -7.56 -24.57
C ILE A 228 -0.34 -8.09 -25.18
N GLY A 229 -1.32 -7.21 -25.41
CA GLY A 229 -2.56 -7.55 -26.11
C GLY A 229 -3.68 -8.12 -25.24
N LEU A 230 -3.61 -8.05 -23.92
CA LEU A 230 -4.70 -8.52 -23.02
C LEU A 230 -5.93 -7.62 -23.05
N GLY A 231 -5.75 -6.35 -23.40
CA GLY A 231 -6.77 -5.31 -23.28
C GLY A 231 -6.96 -4.82 -21.84
N GLU A 232 -7.60 -3.66 -21.73
CA GLU A 232 -7.76 -2.94 -20.45
C GLU A 232 -8.58 -3.72 -19.42
N ALA A 233 -9.77 -4.21 -19.82
CA ALA A 233 -10.66 -4.94 -18.92
C ALA A 233 -10.02 -6.21 -18.35
N THR A 234 -9.30 -6.98 -19.17
CA THR A 234 -8.60 -8.19 -18.70
C THR A 234 -7.46 -7.82 -17.76
N SER A 235 -6.71 -6.77 -18.04
CA SER A 235 -5.62 -6.31 -17.20
C SER A 235 -6.12 -5.86 -15.83
N LEU A 236 -7.21 -5.09 -15.77
CA LEU A 236 -7.84 -4.67 -14.51
C LEU A 236 -8.44 -5.86 -13.74
N PHE A 237 -9.03 -6.84 -14.43
CA PHE A 237 -9.52 -8.08 -13.83
C PHE A 237 -8.38 -8.88 -13.19
N LEU A 238 -7.25 -9.03 -13.88
CA LEU A 238 -6.09 -9.74 -13.38
C LEU A 238 -5.43 -8.99 -12.20
N LEU A 239 -5.41 -7.66 -12.25
CA LEU A 239 -4.94 -6.84 -11.12
C LEU A 239 -5.85 -7.00 -9.90
N THR A 240 -7.18 -7.01 -10.09
CA THR A 240 -8.13 -7.33 -9.01
C THR A 240 -7.88 -8.70 -8.45
N THR A 241 -7.65 -9.69 -9.31
CA THR A 241 -7.40 -11.09 -8.92
C THR A 241 -6.10 -11.21 -8.12
N PHE A 242 -5.04 -10.51 -8.52
CA PHE A 242 -3.79 -10.40 -7.77
C PHE A 242 -4.03 -9.81 -6.37
N ALA A 243 -4.74 -8.69 -6.27
CA ALA A 243 -5.04 -8.05 -4.99
C ALA A 243 -5.88 -8.95 -4.08
N LEU A 244 -6.87 -9.68 -4.62
CA LEU A 244 -7.66 -10.67 -3.89
C LEU A 244 -6.80 -11.83 -3.40
N GLY A 245 -5.80 -12.26 -4.17
CA GLY A 245 -4.80 -13.24 -3.71
C GLY A 245 -4.12 -12.79 -2.43
N GLY A 246 -3.68 -11.53 -2.35
CA GLY A 246 -3.07 -10.93 -1.17
C GLY A 246 -4.00 -10.92 0.05
N VAL A 247 -5.31 -10.75 -0.16
CA VAL A 247 -6.31 -10.80 0.93
C VAL A 247 -6.57 -12.23 1.39
N PHE A 248 -6.88 -13.14 0.47
CA PHE A 248 -7.36 -14.48 0.83
C PHE A 248 -6.24 -15.45 1.23
N LEU A 249 -5.07 -15.41 0.57
CA LEU A 249 -3.97 -16.30 0.89
C LEU A 249 -3.17 -15.87 2.12
N GLN A 250 -3.40 -14.66 2.64
CA GLN A 250 -2.76 -14.20 3.87
C GLN A 250 -3.11 -15.08 5.07
N LEU A 251 -4.35 -15.62 5.15
CA LEU A 251 -4.77 -16.50 6.24
C LEU A 251 -4.06 -17.86 6.21
N PRO A 252 -4.12 -18.66 5.10
CA PRO A 252 -3.44 -19.95 5.06
C PRO A 252 -1.93 -19.86 5.13
N LEU A 253 -1.31 -18.83 4.53
CA LEU A 253 0.12 -18.63 4.62
C LEU A 253 0.55 -18.09 6.00
N GLY A 254 -0.32 -17.33 6.69
CA GLY A 254 -0.13 -16.97 8.09
C GLY A 254 -0.16 -18.19 9.01
N TRP A 255 -1.11 -19.10 8.78
CA TRP A 255 -1.14 -20.38 9.48
C TRP A 255 0.15 -21.19 9.24
N LEU A 256 0.64 -21.21 7.99
CA LEU A 256 1.89 -21.89 7.67
C LEU A 256 3.09 -21.26 8.41
N ALA A 257 3.10 -19.93 8.59
CA ALA A 257 4.12 -19.19 9.33
C ALA A 257 4.17 -19.56 10.84
N ASP A 258 3.11 -20.13 11.38
CA ASP A 258 3.06 -20.63 12.76
C ASP A 258 3.61 -22.07 12.89
N HIS A 259 3.67 -22.83 11.77
CA HIS A 259 4.06 -24.24 11.74
C HIS A 259 5.45 -24.51 11.15
N MET A 260 6.10 -23.48 10.55
CA MET A 260 7.43 -23.61 9.99
C MET A 260 8.30 -22.40 10.35
N PRO A 261 9.64 -22.51 10.25
CA PRO A 261 10.53 -21.39 10.52
C PRO A 261 10.24 -20.21 9.59
N ARG A 262 9.82 -19.07 10.16
CA ARG A 262 9.38 -17.87 9.44
C ARG A 262 10.40 -17.34 8.43
N GLN A 263 11.69 -17.44 8.74
CA GLN A 263 12.76 -17.06 7.80
C GLN A 263 12.83 -17.99 6.58
N GLN A 264 12.51 -19.27 6.73
CA GLN A 264 12.46 -20.20 5.61
C GLN A 264 11.25 -19.92 4.73
N LEU A 265 10.07 -19.71 5.36
CA LEU A 265 8.87 -19.32 4.63
C LEU A 265 9.08 -18.01 3.85
N LEU A 266 9.71 -17.00 4.49
CA LEU A 266 10.02 -15.73 3.85
C LEU A 266 10.93 -15.94 2.63
N LEU A 267 12.02 -16.71 2.77
CA LEU A 267 12.90 -17.01 1.64
C LEU A 267 12.15 -17.73 0.51
N THR A 268 11.32 -18.72 0.87
CA THR A 268 10.49 -19.43 -0.11
C THR A 268 9.56 -18.49 -0.86
N CYS A 269 8.87 -17.59 -0.15
CA CYS A 269 8.01 -16.59 -0.78
C CYS A 269 8.81 -15.66 -1.71
N ILE A 270 9.98 -15.17 -1.31
CA ILE A 270 10.84 -14.32 -2.15
C ILE A 270 11.27 -15.08 -3.41
N LEU A 271 11.73 -16.33 -3.29
CA LEU A 271 12.14 -17.12 -4.44
C LEU A 271 10.98 -17.41 -5.39
N LEU A 272 9.81 -17.75 -4.83
CA LEU A 272 8.59 -17.96 -5.65
C LEU A 272 8.14 -16.66 -6.32
N THR A 273 8.28 -15.50 -5.68
CA THR A 273 8.01 -14.19 -6.28
C THR A 273 8.95 -13.90 -7.43
N ILE A 274 10.26 -14.14 -7.26
CA ILE A 274 11.26 -13.97 -8.33
C ILE A 274 10.90 -14.87 -9.53
N VAL A 275 10.72 -16.17 -9.29
CA VAL A 275 10.34 -17.11 -10.36
C VAL A 275 9.01 -16.71 -10.99
N GLY A 276 8.03 -16.32 -10.16
CA GLY A 276 6.72 -15.86 -10.62
C GLY A 276 6.84 -14.69 -11.59
N PHE A 277 7.60 -13.65 -11.24
CA PHE A 277 7.77 -12.50 -12.14
C PHE A 277 8.62 -12.82 -13.38
N VAL A 278 9.57 -13.74 -13.31
CA VAL A 278 10.33 -14.18 -14.49
C VAL A 278 9.43 -14.91 -15.51
N ILE A 279 8.53 -15.78 -15.04
CA ILE A 279 7.60 -16.52 -15.90
C ILE A 279 6.28 -15.78 -16.17
N PHE A 280 6.12 -14.58 -15.58
CA PHE A 280 4.90 -13.77 -15.64
C PHE A 280 4.38 -13.54 -17.06
N PRO A 281 5.21 -13.08 -18.04
CA PRO A 281 4.75 -12.81 -19.39
C PRO A 281 4.16 -14.04 -20.10
N GLU A 282 4.70 -15.22 -19.80
CA GLU A 282 4.29 -16.49 -20.40
C GLU A 282 2.93 -17.00 -19.89
N LEU A 283 2.63 -16.72 -18.62
CA LEU A 283 1.49 -17.31 -17.93
C LEU A 283 0.29 -16.38 -17.83
N ILE A 284 0.53 -15.06 -17.70
CA ILE A 284 -0.53 -14.10 -17.37
C ILE A 284 -1.62 -14.01 -18.43
N GLY A 285 -1.29 -14.21 -19.71
CA GLY A 285 -2.23 -14.19 -20.83
C GLY A 285 -3.05 -15.47 -21.01
N ARG A 286 -2.78 -16.52 -20.25
CA ARG A 286 -3.52 -17.79 -20.38
C ARG A 286 -4.92 -17.68 -19.77
N ARG A 287 -5.96 -18.03 -20.53
CA ARG A 287 -7.37 -17.83 -20.19
C ARG A 287 -7.77 -18.30 -18.77
N LEU A 288 -7.37 -19.49 -18.36
CA LEU A 288 -7.64 -20.05 -17.03
C LEU A 288 -6.42 -19.96 -16.10
N GLY A 289 -5.23 -20.15 -16.65
CA GLY A 289 -3.99 -20.15 -15.90
C GLY A 289 -3.61 -18.75 -15.40
N GLY A 290 -3.87 -17.70 -16.19
CA GLY A 290 -3.54 -16.31 -15.83
C GLY A 290 -4.18 -15.83 -14.53
N PRO A 291 -5.51 -15.97 -14.36
CA PRO A 291 -6.15 -15.58 -13.09
C PRO A 291 -5.66 -16.39 -11.88
N VAL A 292 -5.50 -17.70 -12.01
CA VAL A 292 -4.98 -18.55 -10.92
C VAL A 292 -3.55 -18.15 -10.56
N PHE A 293 -2.75 -17.88 -11.58
CA PHE A 293 -1.37 -17.43 -11.40
C PHE A 293 -1.30 -16.05 -10.74
N ALA A 294 -2.10 -15.07 -11.21
CA ALA A 294 -2.19 -13.74 -10.61
C ALA A 294 -2.61 -13.81 -9.14
N PHE A 295 -3.65 -14.60 -8.83
CA PHE A 295 -4.13 -14.82 -7.46
C PHE A 295 -3.04 -15.41 -6.56
N THR A 296 -2.36 -16.45 -7.05
CA THR A 296 -1.30 -17.12 -6.28
C THR A 296 -0.12 -16.19 -6.05
N LEU A 297 0.34 -15.47 -7.08
CA LEU A 297 1.47 -14.55 -6.98
C LEU A 297 1.16 -13.39 -6.02
N GLY A 298 -0.03 -12.81 -6.12
CA GLY A 298 -0.46 -11.75 -5.21
C GLY A 298 -0.54 -12.21 -3.75
N GLY A 299 -0.98 -13.44 -3.52
CA GLY A 299 -0.99 -14.04 -2.18
C GLY A 299 0.40 -14.26 -1.60
N ILE A 300 1.32 -14.80 -2.40
CA ILE A 300 2.72 -15.02 -2.02
C ILE A 300 3.39 -13.67 -1.69
N GLU A 301 3.17 -12.67 -2.55
CA GLU A 301 3.76 -11.34 -2.36
C GLU A 301 3.21 -10.64 -1.12
N GLY A 302 1.88 -10.68 -0.89
CA GLY A 302 1.25 -10.07 0.28
C GLY A 302 1.76 -10.62 1.62
N VAL A 303 2.16 -11.89 1.66
CA VAL A 303 2.71 -12.52 2.88
C VAL A 303 4.13 -12.03 3.20
N ILE A 304 4.92 -11.59 2.21
CA ILE A 304 6.26 -11.04 2.44
C ILE A 304 6.19 -9.84 3.41
N TYR A 305 5.25 -8.93 3.19
CA TYR A 305 5.01 -7.79 4.09
C TYR A 305 4.63 -8.24 5.51
N ALA A 306 3.67 -9.16 5.60
CA ALA A 306 3.18 -9.66 6.89
C ALA A 306 4.28 -10.37 7.69
N LEU A 307 5.10 -11.20 7.03
CA LEU A 307 6.25 -11.86 7.66
C LEU A 307 7.29 -10.86 8.16
N GLY A 308 7.56 -9.79 7.42
CA GLY A 308 8.44 -8.71 7.87
C GLY A 308 7.95 -8.07 9.18
N MET A 309 6.65 -7.76 9.28
CA MET A 309 6.03 -7.22 10.50
C MET A 309 6.10 -8.22 11.67
N VAL A 310 5.86 -9.50 11.41
CA VAL A 310 5.95 -10.55 12.45
C VAL A 310 7.38 -10.68 12.97
N LEU A 311 8.38 -10.69 12.10
CA LEU A 311 9.81 -10.73 12.48
C LEU A 311 10.20 -9.50 13.30
N LEU A 312 9.68 -8.33 12.95
CA LEU A 312 9.88 -7.09 13.71
C LEU A 312 9.31 -7.20 15.13
N GLY A 313 8.06 -7.71 15.27
CA GLY A 313 7.40 -7.95 16.55
C GLY A 313 8.07 -9.02 17.41
N GLN A 314 8.88 -9.92 16.83
CA GLN A 314 9.68 -10.88 17.60
C GLN A 314 10.91 -10.23 18.22
N ARG A 315 11.49 -9.22 17.56
CA ARG A 315 12.75 -8.59 17.96
C ARG A 315 12.56 -7.45 18.95
N PHE A 316 11.48 -6.68 18.82
CA PHE A 316 11.24 -5.46 19.60
C PHE A 316 9.97 -5.56 20.45
N ARG A 317 9.92 -4.80 21.56
CA ARG A 317 8.78 -4.68 22.47
C ARG A 317 8.52 -3.23 22.84
N GLY A 318 7.29 -2.92 23.26
CA GLY A 318 6.92 -1.61 23.79
C GLY A 318 7.30 -0.45 22.86
N ALA A 319 8.01 0.55 23.39
CA ALA A 319 8.41 1.74 22.67
C ALA A 319 9.36 1.48 21.49
N GLU A 320 10.25 0.48 21.62
CA GLU A 320 11.13 0.10 20.52
C GLU A 320 10.34 -0.50 19.35
N LEU A 321 9.32 -1.31 19.62
CA LEU A 321 8.44 -1.85 18.58
C LEU A 321 7.65 -0.75 17.88
N ALA A 322 7.15 0.23 18.64
CA ALA A 322 6.44 1.37 18.05
C ALA A 322 7.36 2.16 17.10
N ALA A 323 8.60 2.48 17.56
CA ALA A 323 9.58 3.17 16.72
C ALA A 323 10.02 2.33 15.49
N ALA A 324 10.17 1.02 15.66
CA ALA A 324 10.48 0.11 14.58
C ALA A 324 9.37 0.03 13.52
N SER A 325 8.09 0.06 13.95
CA SER A 325 6.94 0.10 13.05
C SER A 325 6.88 1.41 12.26
N VAL A 326 7.19 2.55 12.89
CA VAL A 326 7.30 3.85 12.20
C VAL A 326 8.39 3.80 11.13
N LEU A 327 9.56 3.25 11.46
CA LEU A 327 10.65 3.12 10.50
C LEU A 327 10.28 2.16 9.34
N TYR A 328 9.61 1.05 9.67
CA TYR A 328 9.11 0.08 8.69
C TYR A 328 8.16 0.74 7.67
N THR A 329 7.21 1.53 8.17
CA THR A 329 6.30 2.33 7.31
C THR A 329 7.08 3.39 6.50
N GLY A 330 8.09 4.02 7.09
CA GLY A 330 8.99 4.94 6.36
C GLY A 330 9.74 4.27 5.21
N MET A 331 10.18 3.02 5.41
CA MET A 331 10.82 2.22 4.36
C MET A 331 9.84 1.83 3.24
N TRP A 332 8.56 1.58 3.57
CA TRP A 332 7.51 1.47 2.57
C TRP A 332 7.42 2.74 1.71
N GLY A 333 7.30 3.91 2.34
CA GLY A 333 7.24 5.19 1.62
C GLY A 333 8.44 5.41 0.70
N ALA A 334 9.65 5.09 1.17
CA ALA A 334 10.86 5.18 0.35
C ALA A 334 10.83 4.22 -0.86
N GLY A 335 10.33 3.00 -0.66
CA GLY A 335 10.14 2.02 -1.73
C GLY A 335 9.12 2.51 -2.78
N THR A 336 7.98 3.03 -2.33
CA THR A 336 6.94 3.63 -3.19
C THR A 336 7.47 4.83 -3.99
N MET A 337 8.39 5.61 -3.43
CA MET A 337 8.99 6.75 -4.15
C MET A 337 9.98 6.30 -5.23
N LEU A 338 10.82 5.31 -4.93
CA LEU A 338 11.92 4.92 -5.81
C LEU A 338 11.51 3.84 -6.82
N GLY A 339 10.72 2.85 -6.39
CA GLY A 339 10.34 1.72 -7.22
C GLY A 339 9.69 2.11 -8.54
N PRO A 340 8.51 2.76 -8.51
CA PRO A 340 7.80 3.14 -9.74
C PRO A 340 8.60 4.07 -10.64
N THR A 341 9.44 4.96 -10.06
CA THR A 341 10.29 5.86 -10.86
C THR A 341 11.37 5.09 -11.60
N ILE A 342 12.07 4.16 -10.92
CA ILE A 342 13.13 3.35 -11.52
C ILE A 342 12.54 2.38 -12.55
N ILE A 343 11.44 1.70 -12.21
CA ILE A 343 10.77 0.78 -13.12
C ILE A 343 10.23 1.53 -14.34
N GLY A 344 9.56 2.68 -14.15
CA GLY A 344 9.06 3.50 -15.25
C GLY A 344 10.15 3.98 -16.17
N ALA A 345 11.28 4.50 -15.63
CA ALA A 345 12.43 4.91 -16.42
C ALA A 345 13.06 3.74 -17.20
N SER A 346 13.11 2.57 -16.59
CA SER A 346 13.60 1.36 -17.26
C SER A 346 12.64 0.88 -18.36
N MET A 347 11.33 0.99 -18.17
CA MET A 347 10.34 0.67 -19.21
C MET A 347 10.43 1.62 -20.40
N ASP A 348 10.70 2.91 -20.18
CA ASP A 348 10.93 3.89 -21.27
C ASP A 348 12.17 3.52 -22.12
N ILE A 349 13.20 2.89 -21.51
CA ILE A 349 14.45 2.53 -22.19
C ILE A 349 14.40 1.13 -22.80
N LEU A 350 13.88 0.15 -22.05
CA LEU A 350 13.93 -1.29 -22.39
C LEU A 350 12.61 -1.81 -22.98
N GLY A 351 11.57 -0.97 -22.98
CA GLY A 351 10.22 -1.34 -23.38
C GLY A 351 9.39 -1.92 -22.23
N ASP A 352 8.07 -1.91 -22.41
CA ASP A 352 7.09 -2.27 -21.38
C ASP A 352 7.19 -3.73 -20.93
N GLN A 353 7.65 -4.62 -21.79
CA GLN A 353 7.87 -6.04 -21.46
C GLN A 353 8.96 -6.27 -20.40
N SER A 354 9.79 -5.27 -20.11
CA SER A 354 10.83 -5.34 -19.09
C SER A 354 10.29 -5.32 -17.66
N MET A 355 9.08 -4.79 -17.42
CA MET A 355 8.50 -4.57 -16.09
C MET A 355 8.60 -5.78 -15.15
N PRO A 356 8.09 -6.98 -15.50
CA PRO A 356 8.13 -8.11 -14.58
C PRO A 356 9.55 -8.57 -14.26
N TYR A 357 10.46 -8.52 -15.24
CA TYR A 357 11.87 -8.88 -15.02
C TYR A 357 12.59 -7.89 -14.10
N LEU A 358 12.26 -6.61 -14.20
CA LEU A 358 12.81 -5.57 -13.33
C LEU A 358 12.29 -5.73 -11.89
N ILE A 359 11.01 -6.08 -11.72
CA ILE A 359 10.46 -6.41 -10.40
C ILE A 359 11.17 -7.64 -9.81
N ALA A 360 11.37 -8.69 -10.59
CA ALA A 360 12.16 -9.84 -10.16
C ALA A 360 13.58 -9.43 -9.73
N LEU A 361 14.23 -8.55 -10.49
CA LEU A 361 15.58 -8.06 -10.22
C LEU A 361 15.67 -7.32 -8.88
N ILE A 362 14.66 -6.53 -8.51
CA ILE A 362 14.62 -5.85 -7.19
C ILE A 362 14.70 -6.88 -6.06
N TYR A 363 13.97 -7.99 -6.15
CA TYR A 363 14.05 -9.06 -5.16
C TYR A 363 15.38 -9.83 -5.21
N VAL A 364 15.96 -10.03 -6.40
CA VAL A 364 17.30 -10.65 -6.53
C VAL A 364 18.37 -9.80 -5.86
N ILE A 365 18.30 -8.46 -6.02
CA ILE A 365 19.23 -7.53 -5.36
C ILE A 365 19.08 -7.58 -3.83
N TYR A 366 17.90 -7.87 -3.32
CA TYR A 366 17.67 -8.03 -1.88
C TYR A 366 18.25 -9.35 -1.30
N LEU A 367 18.35 -10.44 -2.07
CA LEU A 367 18.78 -11.75 -1.56
C LEU A 367 20.12 -11.74 -0.80
N PRO A 368 21.19 -11.07 -1.25
CA PRO A 368 22.44 -10.98 -0.50
C PRO A 368 22.24 -10.39 0.90
N VAL A 369 21.39 -9.38 1.06
CA VAL A 369 21.08 -8.77 2.36
C VAL A 369 20.43 -9.79 3.29
N PHE A 370 19.48 -10.58 2.77
CA PHE A 370 18.84 -11.64 3.53
C PHE A 370 19.86 -12.70 4.02
N PHE A 371 20.75 -13.17 3.14
CA PHE A 371 21.71 -14.20 3.50
C PHE A 371 22.79 -13.73 4.47
N ILE A 372 23.26 -12.47 4.35
CA ILE A 372 24.20 -11.86 5.29
C ILE A 372 23.58 -11.80 6.69
N ALA A 373 22.34 -11.33 6.81
CA ALA A 373 21.64 -11.24 8.07
C ALA A 373 21.39 -12.60 8.72
N ARG A 374 21.06 -13.62 7.91
CA ARG A 374 20.87 -14.99 8.38
C ARG A 374 22.15 -15.58 8.97
N ARG A 375 23.31 -15.35 8.36
CA ARG A 375 24.61 -15.82 8.89
C ARG A 375 24.91 -15.20 10.25
N GLN A 376 24.60 -13.94 10.46
CA GLN A 376 24.83 -13.26 11.74
C GLN A 376 23.92 -13.79 12.86
N SER A 377 22.69 -14.22 12.56
CA SER A 377 21.77 -14.80 13.56
C SER A 377 22.13 -16.22 14.00
N PHE A 378 23.01 -16.93 13.31
CA PHE A 378 23.56 -18.22 13.72
C PHE A 378 24.89 -18.09 14.48
N ALA A 379 25.51 -16.92 14.52
CA ALA A 379 26.77 -16.64 15.20
C ALA A 379 26.59 -16.05 16.61
N THR A 380 25.37 -15.72 16.98
CA THR A 380 24.94 -15.25 18.32
C THR A 380 24.05 -16.27 18.99
#